data_2c40006b261f1f4d8f19be788ebe6803
#
_entry.id   2c40006b261f1f4d8f19be788ebe6803
#
_cell.length_a   1.000
_cell.length_b   1.000
_cell.length_c   1.000
_cell.angle_alpha   90.00
_cell.angle_beta   90.00
_cell.angle_gamma   90.00
#
_symmetry.space_group_name_H-M   'P 1'
#
loop_
_entity.id
_entity.type
_entity.pdbx_description
1 polymer ?
#
loop_
_entity_poly.entity_id
_entity_poly.type
_entity_poly.pdbx_seq_one_letter_code
_entity_poly.pdbx_strand_id
1 'polypeptide(L)'
;MYINDHVINQMEETLKIASDATRLKILFCLLDEEDVHSPSDCGCGNPGCHCADEARKLIEKCVNDIAIQVGCSQSLVSHQLKVLKDGNFVKSRKESTRIYYSLKDAHVREIIKITYEHVTEDEHE
;
A
#
# COMPACT_ATOMS: atom_id res chain seq x y z
N MET A 1 -28.16 1.13 6.32
CA MET A 1 -27.25 0.57 5.29
C MET A 1 -27.73 -0.82 4.91
N TYR A 2 -27.98 -1.02 3.65
CA TYR A 2 -28.45 -2.32 3.16
C TYR A 2 -27.27 -3.26 2.92
N ILE A 3 -27.34 -4.46 3.49
CA ILE A 3 -26.29 -5.46 3.32
C ILE A 3 -26.56 -6.28 2.06
N ASN A 4 -25.64 -6.21 1.12
CA ASN A 4 -25.71 -6.94 -0.13
C ASN A 4 -24.69 -8.10 -0.09
N ASP A 5 -25.17 -9.32 -0.17
CA ASP A 5 -24.31 -10.51 -0.08
C ASP A 5 -23.23 -10.56 -1.16
N HIS A 6 -23.53 -10.06 -2.35
CA HIS A 6 -22.55 -9.99 -3.42
C HIS A 6 -21.36 -9.07 -3.04
N VAL A 7 -21.68 -7.91 -2.48
CA VAL A 7 -20.65 -6.96 -2.01
C VAL A 7 -19.86 -7.55 -0.85
N ILE A 8 -20.55 -8.24 0.09
CA ILE A 8 -19.87 -8.89 1.23
C ILE A 8 -18.88 -9.93 0.73
N ASN A 9 -19.26 -10.74 -0.26
CA ASN A 9 -18.36 -11.75 -0.84
C ASN A 9 -17.13 -11.10 -1.48
N GLN A 10 -17.31 -9.98 -2.17
CA GLN A 10 -16.19 -9.24 -2.76
C GLN A 10 -15.27 -8.67 -1.68
N MET A 11 -15.84 -8.16 -0.59
CA MET A 11 -15.06 -7.68 0.55
C MET A 11 -14.26 -8.79 1.20
N GLU A 12 -14.88 -9.96 1.37
CA GLU A 12 -14.22 -11.14 1.93
C GLU A 12 -13.00 -11.55 1.08
N GLU A 13 -13.18 -11.65 -0.23
CA GLU A 13 -12.09 -11.99 -1.15
C GLU A 13 -10.96 -10.95 -1.08
N THR A 14 -11.32 -9.68 -1.05
CA THR A 14 -10.35 -8.58 -0.97
C THR A 14 -9.54 -8.67 0.32
N LEU A 15 -10.22 -8.81 1.46
CA LEU A 15 -9.54 -8.89 2.75
C LEU A 15 -8.68 -10.14 2.90
N LYS A 16 -9.07 -11.25 2.29
CA LYS A 16 -8.27 -12.47 2.28
C LYS A 16 -6.94 -12.28 1.55
N ILE A 17 -6.95 -11.51 0.46
CA ILE A 17 -5.71 -11.21 -0.29
C ILE A 17 -4.73 -10.45 0.60
N ALA A 18 -5.21 -9.49 1.36
CA ALA A 18 -4.37 -8.70 2.27
C ALA A 18 -3.95 -9.47 3.53
N SER A 19 -4.62 -10.57 3.84
CA SER A 19 -4.43 -11.33 5.08
C SER A 19 -3.27 -12.32 5.02
N ASP A 20 -2.10 -11.84 4.64
CA ASP A 20 -0.87 -12.63 4.56
C ASP A 20 0.31 -11.75 4.97
N ALA A 21 1.18 -12.26 5.84
CA ALA A 21 2.27 -11.49 6.40
C ALA A 21 3.22 -10.95 5.31
N THR A 22 3.58 -11.78 4.34
CA THR A 22 4.48 -11.36 3.26
C THR A 22 3.85 -10.28 2.39
N ARG A 23 2.57 -10.45 2.05
CA ARG A 23 1.83 -9.45 1.26
C ARG A 23 1.68 -8.14 2.03
N LEU A 24 1.41 -8.20 3.32
CA LEU A 24 1.34 -7.00 4.16
C LEU A 24 2.66 -6.26 4.20
N LYS A 25 3.78 -6.98 4.30
CA LYS A 25 5.12 -6.38 4.26
C LYS A 25 5.37 -5.67 2.92
N ILE A 26 4.96 -6.28 1.82
CA ILE A 26 5.11 -5.69 0.50
C ILE A 26 4.27 -4.42 0.39
N LEU A 27 3.01 -4.47 0.81
CA LEU A 27 2.12 -3.32 0.77
C LEU A 27 2.64 -2.20 1.66
N PHE A 28 3.13 -2.53 2.84
CA PHE A 28 3.72 -1.55 3.76
C PHE A 28 4.98 -0.92 3.16
N CYS A 29 5.78 -1.71 2.47
CA CYS A 29 6.99 -1.24 1.76
C CYS A 29 6.65 -0.20 0.68
N LEU A 30 5.45 -0.30 0.09
CA LEU A 30 4.99 0.63 -0.94
C LEU A 30 4.25 1.84 -0.37
N LEU A 31 4.03 1.89 0.95
CA LEU A 31 3.50 3.08 1.60
C LEU A 31 4.56 4.18 1.61
N ASP A 32 4.09 5.42 1.44
CA ASP A 32 4.94 6.58 1.58
C ASP A 32 5.25 6.80 3.07
N GLU A 33 6.51 7.06 3.40
CA GLU A 33 6.91 7.38 4.77
C GLU A 33 6.18 8.62 5.30
N GLU A 34 5.78 9.51 4.41
CA GLU A 34 5.00 10.69 4.75
C GLU A 34 3.56 10.35 5.17
N ASP A 35 3.05 9.21 4.73
CA ASP A 35 1.73 8.75 5.15
C ASP A 35 1.69 8.30 6.62
N VAL A 36 2.84 8.04 7.21
CA VAL A 36 2.98 7.63 8.61
C VAL A 36 3.18 8.84 9.53
N HIS A 37 3.48 10.00 8.96
CA HIS A 37 3.68 11.23 9.71
C HIS A 37 2.47 12.16 9.61
N SER A 38 2.28 12.93 10.68
CA SER A 38 1.20 13.89 10.85
C SER A 38 1.11 14.87 9.66
N PRO A 39 -0.12 15.22 9.22
CA PRO A 39 -0.31 16.10 8.07
C PRO A 39 0.17 17.54 8.24
N SER A 40 0.86 17.83 9.33
CA SER A 40 1.32 19.19 9.66
C SER A 40 2.63 19.58 8.99
N ASP A 41 3.22 18.72 8.17
CA ASP A 41 4.58 18.95 7.70
C ASP A 41 4.70 19.09 6.17
N CYS A 42 3.79 19.84 5.57
CA CYS A 42 3.94 20.11 4.14
C CYS A 42 4.92 21.26 3.83
N GLY A 43 5.49 21.90 4.84
CA GLY A 43 6.49 22.94 4.65
C GLY A 43 6.03 24.20 3.93
N CYS A 44 4.81 24.26 3.43
CA CYS A 44 4.28 25.40 2.70
C CYS A 44 3.55 26.40 3.60
N GLY A 45 3.28 26.04 4.85
CA GLY A 45 2.67 26.91 5.83
C GLY A 45 1.22 27.31 5.57
N ASN A 46 0.56 26.69 4.60
CA ASN A 46 -0.81 26.99 4.23
C ASN A 46 -1.73 25.83 4.58
N PRO A 47 -2.68 26.00 5.52
CA PRO A 47 -3.55 24.91 5.98
C PRO A 47 -4.56 24.41 4.92
N GLY A 48 -4.72 25.12 3.81
CA GLY A 48 -5.58 24.68 2.73
C GLY A 48 -4.81 24.24 1.49
N CYS A 49 -3.54 23.94 1.65
CA CYS A 49 -2.65 23.63 0.53
C CYS A 49 -2.87 22.22 -0.02
N HIS A 50 -3.15 22.15 -1.32
CA HIS A 50 -3.21 20.90 -2.07
C HIS A 50 -1.83 20.46 -2.57
N CYS A 51 -0.76 21.12 -2.15
CA CYS A 51 0.62 20.79 -2.50
C CYS A 51 0.95 19.34 -2.16
N ALA A 52 0.34 18.80 -1.11
CA ALA A 52 0.53 17.42 -0.68
C ALA A 52 0.00 16.43 -1.71
N ASP A 53 -1.03 16.79 -2.46
CA ASP A 53 -1.63 15.89 -3.46
C ASP A 53 -0.82 15.85 -4.76
N GLU A 54 -0.20 16.98 -5.13
CA GLU A 54 0.65 17.03 -6.31
C GLU A 54 2.09 16.63 -6.01
N ALA A 55 2.55 16.89 -4.79
CA ALA A 55 3.89 16.54 -4.33
C ALA A 55 4.00 15.12 -3.81
N ARG A 56 2.88 14.40 -3.67
CA ARG A 56 2.91 12.98 -3.31
C ARG A 56 3.53 12.20 -4.46
N LYS A 57 4.84 12.17 -4.42
CA LYS A 57 5.61 11.36 -5.36
C LYS A 57 5.16 9.93 -5.19
N LEU A 58 4.49 9.41 -6.22
CA LEU A 58 4.07 8.03 -6.26
C LEU A 58 5.28 7.14 -5.99
N ILE A 59 5.24 6.37 -4.91
CA ILE A 59 6.33 5.46 -4.60
C ILE A 59 6.22 4.27 -5.54
N GLU A 60 7.21 4.13 -6.41
CA GLU A 60 7.33 3.01 -7.31
C GLU A 60 8.62 2.27 -6.99
N LYS A 61 8.52 0.94 -6.86
CA LYS A 61 9.68 0.10 -6.58
C LYS A 61 9.67 -1.12 -7.49
N CYS A 62 10.85 -1.54 -7.90
CA CYS A 62 11.01 -2.77 -8.68
C CYS A 62 11.07 -3.98 -7.73
N VAL A 63 10.92 -5.18 -8.30
CA VAL A 63 10.90 -6.43 -7.53
C VAL A 63 12.15 -6.59 -6.66
N ASN A 64 13.31 -6.25 -7.20
CA ASN A 64 14.57 -6.38 -6.47
C ASN A 64 14.60 -5.51 -5.21
N ASP A 65 14.18 -4.25 -5.33
CA ASP A 65 14.15 -3.32 -4.19
C ASP A 65 13.17 -3.79 -3.12
N ILE A 66 12.00 -4.26 -3.53
CA ILE A 66 11.00 -4.78 -2.62
C ILE A 66 11.53 -6.02 -1.89
N ALA A 67 12.15 -6.94 -2.64
CA ALA A 67 12.70 -8.17 -2.08
C ALA A 67 13.75 -7.88 -1.01
N ILE A 68 14.62 -6.91 -1.25
CA ILE A 68 15.65 -6.51 -0.28
C ILE A 68 14.99 -5.93 0.97
N GLN A 69 14.01 -5.04 0.82
CA GLN A 69 13.35 -4.40 1.95
C GLN A 69 12.56 -5.37 2.82
N VAL A 70 11.84 -6.32 2.19
CA VAL A 70 11.02 -7.28 2.95
C VAL A 70 11.81 -8.51 3.40
N GLY A 71 13.05 -8.68 2.92
CA GLY A 71 13.90 -9.79 3.30
C GLY A 71 13.47 -11.14 2.73
N CYS A 72 12.93 -11.14 1.51
CA CYS A 72 12.45 -12.35 0.84
C CYS A 72 13.16 -12.53 -0.51
N SER A 73 13.03 -13.72 -1.10
CA SER A 73 13.58 -13.97 -2.44
C SER A 73 12.79 -13.21 -3.49
N GLN A 74 13.45 -12.90 -4.62
CA GLN A 74 12.78 -12.24 -5.74
C GLN A 74 11.64 -13.09 -6.30
N SER A 75 11.82 -14.42 -6.32
CA SER A 75 10.79 -15.35 -6.80
C SER A 75 9.53 -15.27 -5.96
N LEU A 76 9.67 -15.26 -4.64
CA LEU A 76 8.55 -15.17 -3.72
C LEU A 76 7.84 -13.82 -3.86
N VAL A 77 8.61 -12.73 -3.87
CA VAL A 77 8.06 -11.38 -4.00
C VAL A 77 7.34 -11.21 -5.34
N SER A 78 7.94 -11.71 -6.42
CA SER A 78 7.34 -11.66 -7.75
C SER A 78 5.99 -12.39 -7.78
N HIS A 79 5.91 -13.57 -7.16
CA HIS A 79 4.67 -14.34 -7.05
C HIS A 79 3.61 -13.58 -6.24
N GLN A 80 4.00 -13.02 -5.10
CA GLN A 80 3.08 -12.28 -4.24
C GLN A 80 2.60 -10.99 -4.89
N LEU A 81 3.47 -10.30 -5.64
CA LEU A 81 3.09 -9.10 -6.39
C LEU A 81 2.06 -9.43 -7.47
N LYS A 82 2.17 -10.58 -8.10
CA LYS A 82 1.17 -11.02 -9.08
C LYS A 82 -0.19 -11.22 -8.42
N VAL A 83 -0.21 -11.87 -7.25
CA VAL A 83 -1.45 -12.05 -6.48
C VAL A 83 -2.06 -10.70 -6.09
N LEU A 84 -1.23 -9.78 -5.62
CA LEU A 84 -1.66 -8.43 -5.24
C LEU A 84 -2.19 -7.64 -6.44
N LYS A 85 -1.55 -7.78 -7.58
CA LYS A 85 -1.97 -7.10 -8.81
C LYS A 85 -3.31 -7.64 -9.30
N ASP A 86 -3.47 -8.96 -9.31
CA ASP A 86 -4.72 -9.61 -9.70
C ASP A 86 -5.87 -9.23 -8.75
N GLY A 87 -5.54 -8.98 -7.48
CA GLY A 87 -6.51 -8.54 -6.48
C GLY A 87 -6.71 -7.03 -6.40
N ASN A 88 -6.11 -6.26 -7.29
CA ASN A 88 -6.23 -4.79 -7.36
C ASN A 88 -5.66 -4.05 -6.14
N PHE A 89 -4.66 -4.61 -5.49
CA PHE A 89 -3.93 -3.93 -4.41
C PHE A 89 -2.74 -3.14 -4.91
N VAL A 90 -2.12 -3.60 -6.01
CA VAL A 90 -1.00 -2.90 -6.62
C VAL A 90 -1.24 -2.76 -8.12
N LYS A 91 -0.56 -1.80 -8.71
CA LYS A 91 -0.48 -1.61 -10.15
C LYS A 91 0.98 -1.66 -10.57
N SER A 92 1.22 -1.93 -11.83
CA SER A 92 2.58 -2.02 -12.36
C SER A 92 2.73 -1.11 -13.57
N ARG A 93 3.96 -0.62 -13.75
CA ARG A 93 4.34 0.18 -14.90
C ARG A 93 5.65 -0.37 -15.44
N LYS A 94 5.68 -0.63 -16.74
CA LYS A 94 6.90 -1.11 -17.39
C LYS A 94 7.66 0.07 -17.99
N GLU A 95 8.93 0.16 -17.68
CA GLU A 95 9.83 1.14 -18.27
C GLU A 95 11.11 0.45 -18.69
N SER A 96 11.36 0.39 -19.98
CA SER A 96 12.47 -0.35 -20.57
C SER A 96 12.37 -1.84 -20.19
N THR A 97 13.35 -2.41 -19.51
CA THR A 97 13.35 -3.82 -19.07
C THR A 97 12.86 -4.00 -17.63
N ARG A 98 12.54 -2.90 -16.93
CA ARG A 98 12.15 -2.95 -15.53
C ARG A 98 10.65 -2.75 -15.35
N ILE A 99 10.09 -3.45 -14.38
CA ILE A 99 8.69 -3.30 -13.98
C ILE A 99 8.69 -2.67 -12.58
N TYR A 100 7.94 -1.57 -12.45
CA TYR A 100 7.79 -0.85 -11.20
C TYR A 100 6.39 -1.08 -10.65
N TYR A 101 6.31 -1.30 -9.35
CA TYR A 101 5.06 -1.55 -8.64
C TYR A 101 4.76 -0.41 -7.68
N SER A 102 3.47 -0.09 -7.54
CA SER A 102 2.98 0.92 -6.61
C SER A 102 1.61 0.51 -6.11
N LEU A 103 1.15 1.14 -5.02
CA LEU A 103 -0.20 0.89 -4.51
C LEU A 103 -1.23 1.31 -5.55
N LYS A 104 -2.31 0.53 -5.65
CA LYS A 104 -3.32 0.70 -6.70
C LYS A 104 -3.99 2.07 -6.61
N ASP A 105 -4.43 2.48 -5.42
CA ASP A 105 -5.15 3.73 -5.22
C ASP A 105 -5.10 4.17 -3.75
N ALA A 106 -5.77 5.29 -3.48
CA ALA A 106 -5.83 5.85 -2.12
C ALA A 106 -6.57 4.94 -1.14
N HIS A 107 -7.52 4.13 -1.60
CA HIS A 107 -8.26 3.22 -0.73
C HIS A 107 -7.34 2.16 -0.14
N VAL A 108 -6.47 1.58 -0.95
CA VAL A 108 -5.49 0.58 -0.49
C VAL A 108 -4.54 1.23 0.52
N ARG A 109 -4.05 2.43 0.22
CA ARG A 109 -3.18 3.18 1.13
C ARG A 109 -3.84 3.39 2.49
N GLU A 110 -5.11 3.82 2.48
CA GLU A 110 -5.85 4.08 3.70
C GLU A 110 -6.08 2.81 4.53
N ILE A 111 -6.39 1.68 3.88
CA ILE A 111 -6.58 0.41 4.57
C ILE A 111 -5.31 0.01 5.32
N ILE A 112 -4.16 0.08 4.67
CA ILE A 112 -2.88 -0.31 5.28
C ILE A 112 -2.49 0.68 6.38
N LYS A 113 -2.63 1.97 6.13
CA LYS A 113 -2.31 3.02 7.09
C LYS A 113 -3.18 2.91 8.35
N ILE A 114 -4.50 2.78 8.18
CA ILE A 114 -5.45 2.69 9.28
C ILE A 114 -5.19 1.42 10.09
N THR A 115 -4.94 0.30 9.42
CA THR A 115 -4.63 -0.97 10.10
C THR A 115 -3.37 -0.82 10.94
N TYR A 116 -2.33 -0.20 10.39
CA TYR A 116 -1.08 0.05 11.11
C TYR A 116 -1.31 0.92 12.34
N GLU A 117 -2.03 2.02 12.18
CA GLU A 117 -2.33 2.94 13.29
C GLU A 117 -3.14 2.23 14.39
N HIS A 118 -4.13 1.45 13.99
CA HIS A 118 -4.98 0.71 14.94
C HIS A 118 -4.17 -0.27 15.79
N VAL A 119 -3.28 -1.02 15.15
CA VAL A 119 -2.45 -2.04 15.83
C VAL A 119 -1.41 -1.37 16.73
N THR A 120 -0.82 -0.26 16.30
CA THR A 120 0.24 0.41 17.06
C THR A 120 -0.28 1.29 18.19
N GLU A 121 -1.53 1.72 18.15
CA GLU A 121 -2.13 2.48 19.25
C GLU A 121 -2.18 1.68 20.54
N ASP A 122 -2.42 0.37 20.45
CA ASP A 122 -2.49 -0.50 21.62
C ASP A 122 -1.12 -0.69 22.32
N GLU A 123 -0.04 -0.39 21.64
CA GLU A 123 1.31 -0.53 22.19
C GLU A 123 1.74 0.69 23.03
N HIS A 124 0.96 1.77 23.03
CA HIS A 124 1.28 3.01 23.75
C HIS A 124 0.57 3.17 25.08
N GLU A 125 -0.13 2.16 25.54
CA GLU A 125 -0.73 2.16 26.89
C GLU A 125 0.19 1.58 27.94
#